data_4406a58ec0d571c591d61dd411a81163
#
_entry.id   4406a58ec0d571c591d61dd411a81163
#
_cell.length_a   1.000
_cell.length_b   1.000
_cell.length_c   1.000
_cell.angle_alpha   90.00
_cell.angle_beta   90.00
_cell.angle_gamma   90.00
#
_symmetry.space_group_name_H-M   'P 1'
#
loop_
_entity.id
_entity.type
_entity.pdbx_description
1 polymer ?
#
loop_
_entity_poly.entity_id
_entity_poly.type
_entity_poly.pdbx_seq_one_letter_code
_entity_poly.pdbx_strand_id
1 'polypeptide(L)'
;MSYFRYVDNGEGPTKLFIGGVHGNEGKTSLKFIKRLNIDDFSKGQFYFYNFDKTPYISTIKKEYYKSETGLKILDLIEYFEPDFYTELHCYDLAHFDRLTSMERYTKTGIPPLIDLGNHVLVSSVSPLIRMTYFSTD
;
A
#
# COMPACT_ATOMS: atom_id res chain seq x y z
N MET A 1 -0.36 -12.93 -12.44
CA MET A 1 0.26 -11.94 -13.34
C MET A 1 0.19 -10.56 -12.73
N SER A 2 1.28 -9.82 -12.78
CA SER A 2 1.32 -8.45 -12.24
C SER A 2 0.59 -7.49 -13.18
N TYR A 3 0.12 -6.39 -12.61
CA TYR A 3 -0.60 -5.36 -13.35
C TYR A 3 0.07 -4.01 -13.13
N PHE A 4 0.23 -3.24 -14.18
CA PHE A 4 0.81 -1.91 -14.14
C PHE A 4 -0.13 -0.89 -14.76
N ARG A 5 -0.27 0.27 -14.11
CA ARG A 5 -1.03 1.41 -14.65
C ARG A 5 -0.25 2.69 -14.43
N TYR A 6 -0.20 3.51 -15.46
CA TYR A 6 0.37 4.85 -15.38
C TYR A 6 -0.72 5.88 -15.69
N VAL A 7 -0.81 6.90 -14.87
CA VAL A 7 -1.73 8.02 -15.07
C VAL A 7 -0.93 9.33 -15.06
N ASP A 8 -0.98 10.03 -16.17
CA ASP A 8 -0.43 11.38 -16.31
C ASP A 8 -1.56 12.39 -16.11
N ASN A 9 -1.51 13.15 -15.01
CA ASN A 9 -2.48 14.20 -14.73
C ASN A 9 -1.79 15.57 -14.57
N GLY A 10 -0.84 15.86 -15.46
CA GLY A 10 -0.16 17.14 -15.54
C GLY A 10 1.01 17.26 -14.56
N GLU A 11 1.51 18.48 -14.42
CA GLU A 11 2.64 18.77 -13.53
C GLU A 11 2.23 18.62 -12.07
N GLY A 12 3.09 17.98 -11.30
CA GLY A 12 2.89 17.76 -9.90
C GLY A 12 3.76 16.62 -9.38
N PRO A 13 3.57 16.21 -8.11
CA PRO A 13 4.40 15.16 -7.53
C PRO A 13 4.22 13.81 -8.23
N THR A 14 5.28 13.02 -8.20
CA THR A 14 5.27 11.63 -8.65
C THR A 14 4.91 10.73 -7.49
N LYS A 15 3.92 9.88 -7.66
CA LYS A 15 3.44 8.96 -6.63
C LYS A 15 3.48 7.53 -7.14
N LEU A 16 4.06 6.64 -6.34
CA LEU A 16 4.12 5.22 -6.62
C LEU A 16 3.24 4.47 -5.61
N PHE A 17 2.31 3.67 -6.13
CA PHE A 17 1.40 2.85 -5.36
C PHE A 17 1.69 1.38 -5.65
N ILE A 18 1.94 0.60 -4.62
CA ILE A 18 2.18 -0.83 -4.73
C ILE A 18 1.05 -1.58 -4.04
N GLY A 19 0.43 -2.51 -4.76
CA GLY A 19 -0.59 -3.39 -4.20
C GLY A 19 -0.16 -4.85 -4.28
N GLY A 20 -0.85 -5.71 -3.54
CA GLY A 20 -0.60 -7.15 -3.57
C GLY A 20 0.68 -7.59 -2.89
N VAL A 21 1.14 -6.85 -1.90
CA VAL A 21 2.41 -7.13 -1.22
C VAL A 21 2.35 -8.33 -0.28
N HIS A 22 1.16 -8.77 0.13
CA HIS A 22 0.96 -9.94 0.99
C HIS A 22 -0.09 -10.89 0.40
N GLY A 23 0.34 -12.12 0.12
CA GLY A 23 -0.57 -13.20 -0.25
C GLY A 23 -1.50 -12.85 -1.41
N ASN A 24 -2.80 -12.89 -1.17
CA ASN A 24 -3.84 -12.68 -2.18
C ASN A 24 -4.47 -11.29 -2.16
N GLU A 25 -3.95 -10.34 -1.39
CA GLU A 25 -4.55 -9.00 -1.31
C GLU A 25 -4.51 -8.23 -2.64
N GLY A 26 -3.66 -8.69 -3.58
CA GLY A 26 -3.60 -8.13 -4.94
C GLY A 26 -4.93 -8.20 -5.70
N LYS A 27 -5.79 -9.15 -5.37
CA LYS A 27 -7.11 -9.25 -5.99
C LYS A 27 -8.00 -8.07 -5.62
N THR A 28 -7.92 -7.62 -4.37
CA THR A 28 -8.69 -6.47 -3.88
C THR A 28 -8.10 -5.16 -4.38
N SER A 29 -6.80 -4.97 -4.26
CA SER A 29 -6.13 -3.76 -4.72
C SER A 29 -6.26 -3.57 -6.24
N LEU A 30 -6.24 -4.65 -7.02
CA LEU A 30 -6.45 -4.58 -8.47
C LEU A 30 -7.82 -4.01 -8.83
N LYS A 31 -8.87 -4.44 -8.13
CA LYS A 31 -10.23 -3.90 -8.34
C LYS A 31 -10.27 -2.41 -8.06
N PHE A 32 -9.63 -1.98 -6.99
CA PHE A 32 -9.54 -0.57 -6.62
C PHE A 32 -8.81 0.23 -7.71
N ILE A 33 -7.63 -0.22 -8.13
CA ILE A 33 -6.80 0.46 -9.13
C ILE A 33 -7.56 0.60 -10.46
N LYS A 34 -8.26 -0.44 -10.89
CA LYS A 34 -9.01 -0.43 -12.16
C LYS A 34 -10.23 0.48 -12.14
N ARG A 35 -10.79 0.78 -10.95
CA ARG A 35 -11.97 1.64 -10.81
C ARG A 35 -11.65 3.12 -10.79
N LEU A 36 -10.39 3.49 -10.60
CA LEU A 36 -9.99 4.90 -10.54
C LEU A 36 -10.16 5.57 -11.90
N ASN A 37 -10.82 6.73 -11.92
CA ASN A 37 -10.98 7.58 -13.09
C ASN A 37 -10.03 8.77 -13.00
N ILE A 38 -9.80 9.44 -14.12
CA ILE A 38 -8.92 10.62 -14.15
C ILE A 38 -9.35 11.70 -13.15
N ASP A 39 -10.65 11.82 -12.89
CA ASP A 39 -11.19 12.81 -11.96
C ASP A 39 -10.87 12.49 -10.49
N ASP A 40 -10.44 11.25 -10.18
CA ASP A 40 -10.04 10.85 -8.84
C ASP A 40 -8.62 11.32 -8.49
N PHE A 41 -7.86 11.81 -9.48
CA PHE A 41 -6.45 12.13 -9.31
C PHE A 41 -6.22 13.63 -9.13
N SER A 42 -5.34 13.97 -8.19
CA SER A 42 -4.75 15.31 -8.10
C SER A 42 -3.74 15.51 -9.24
N LYS A 43 -3.15 16.70 -9.34
CA LYS A 43 -2.10 16.95 -10.33
C LYS A 43 -0.84 16.15 -10.01
N GLY A 44 -0.24 15.58 -11.05
CA GLY A 44 0.99 14.81 -10.93
C GLY A 44 1.02 13.55 -11.78
N GLN A 45 2.03 12.73 -11.50
CA GLN A 45 2.28 11.47 -12.19
C GLN A 45 2.00 10.33 -11.21
N PHE A 46 1.21 9.35 -11.64
CA PHE A 46 0.77 8.25 -10.77
C PHE A 46 1.16 6.92 -11.40
N TYR A 47 1.92 6.13 -10.66
CA TYR A 47 2.34 4.79 -11.06
C TYR A 47 1.74 3.78 -10.10
N PHE A 48 1.07 2.76 -10.65
CA PHE A 48 0.48 1.67 -9.89
C PHE A 48 1.11 0.36 -10.34
N TYR A 49 1.67 -0.39 -9.41
CA TYR A 49 2.14 -1.74 -9.67
C TYR A 49 1.48 -2.69 -8.68
N ASN A 50 0.82 -3.72 -9.19
CA ASN A 50 0.05 -4.65 -8.38
C ASN A 50 0.54 -6.07 -8.59
N PHE A 51 1.03 -6.69 -7.52
CA PHE A 51 1.42 -8.09 -7.54
C PHE A 51 0.18 -8.97 -7.48
N ASP A 52 0.23 -10.10 -8.19
CA ASP A 52 -0.90 -11.03 -8.23
C ASP A 52 -0.98 -11.85 -6.94
N LYS A 53 0.09 -12.58 -6.64
CA LYS A 53 0.18 -13.41 -5.45
C LYS A 53 1.60 -13.38 -4.90
N THR A 54 1.71 -13.15 -3.61
CA THR A 54 3.01 -13.00 -2.95
C THR A 54 3.05 -13.78 -1.63
N PRO A 55 4.24 -14.02 -1.06
CA PRO A 55 4.35 -14.64 0.26
C PRO A 55 3.74 -13.77 1.38
N TYR A 56 3.29 -14.42 2.44
CA TYR A 56 2.79 -13.74 3.64
C TYR A 56 3.94 -13.37 4.58
N ILE A 57 4.80 -12.45 4.14
CA ILE A 57 5.90 -11.94 4.94
C ILE A 57 5.58 -10.49 5.30
N SER A 58 5.68 -10.14 6.58
CA SER A 58 5.43 -8.77 7.02
C SER A 58 6.41 -7.78 6.39
N THR A 59 5.90 -6.70 5.81
CA THR A 59 6.71 -5.65 5.17
C THR A 59 7.57 -4.85 6.16
N ILE A 60 7.31 -4.97 7.46
CA ILE A 60 8.14 -4.34 8.48
C ILE A 60 9.34 -5.19 8.89
N LYS A 61 9.43 -6.43 8.40
CA LYS A 61 10.58 -7.30 8.63
C LYS A 61 11.62 -7.12 7.56
N LYS A 62 12.90 -7.15 7.94
CA LYS A 62 14.02 -7.02 6.99
C LYS A 62 14.02 -8.12 5.93
N GLU A 63 13.57 -9.31 6.29
CA GLU A 63 13.49 -10.46 5.39
C GLU A 63 12.58 -10.21 4.19
N TYR A 64 11.57 -9.35 4.33
CA TYR A 64 10.68 -9.00 3.23
C TYR A 64 11.46 -8.42 2.04
N TYR A 65 12.40 -7.50 2.32
CA TYR A 65 13.16 -6.83 1.26
C TYR A 65 14.29 -7.67 0.70
N LYS A 66 14.48 -8.90 1.19
CA LYS A 66 15.33 -9.92 0.60
C LYS A 66 14.54 -10.89 -0.27
N SER A 67 13.22 -10.85 -0.21
CA SER A 67 12.35 -11.65 -1.08
C SER A 67 12.31 -11.09 -2.49
N GLU A 68 11.87 -11.91 -3.44
CA GLU A 68 11.71 -11.48 -4.84
C GLU A 68 10.78 -10.28 -4.95
N THR A 69 9.66 -10.30 -4.22
CA THR A 69 8.68 -9.20 -4.20
C THR A 69 9.30 -7.93 -3.62
N GLY A 70 9.98 -8.05 -2.48
CA GLY A 70 10.61 -6.90 -1.83
C GLY A 70 11.71 -6.28 -2.69
N LEU A 71 12.53 -7.10 -3.33
CA LEU A 71 13.56 -6.62 -4.25
C LEU A 71 12.94 -5.89 -5.45
N LYS A 72 11.82 -6.39 -5.97
CA LYS A 72 11.11 -5.72 -7.07
C LYS A 72 10.56 -4.36 -6.62
N ILE A 73 10.06 -4.25 -5.40
CA ILE A 73 9.59 -2.97 -4.84
C ILE A 73 10.74 -1.97 -4.78
N LEU A 74 11.90 -2.38 -4.27
CA LEU A 74 13.07 -1.50 -4.20
C LEU A 74 13.52 -1.04 -5.59
N ASP A 75 13.49 -1.94 -6.58
CA ASP A 75 13.81 -1.60 -7.97
C ASP A 75 12.84 -0.57 -8.55
N LEU A 76 11.55 -0.71 -8.26
CA LEU A 76 10.53 0.24 -8.72
C LEU A 76 10.72 1.62 -8.10
N ILE A 77 11.03 1.67 -6.80
CA ILE A 77 11.31 2.92 -6.11
C ILE A 77 12.53 3.61 -6.72
N GLU A 78 13.60 2.87 -6.97
CA GLU A 78 14.82 3.39 -7.56
C GLU A 78 14.57 3.87 -9.00
N TYR A 79 13.79 3.12 -9.76
CA TYR A 79 13.52 3.46 -11.17
C TYR A 79 12.64 4.71 -11.30
N PHE A 80 11.55 4.80 -10.53
CA PHE A 80 10.59 5.91 -10.66
C PHE A 80 10.96 7.13 -9.84
N GLU A 81 11.81 6.98 -8.82
CA GLU A 81 12.20 8.06 -7.90
C GLU A 81 10.99 8.87 -7.43
N PRO A 82 9.96 8.22 -6.84
CA PRO A 82 8.72 8.91 -6.49
C PRO A 82 8.92 9.89 -5.34
N ASP A 83 8.15 10.97 -5.36
CA ASP A 83 8.04 11.90 -4.24
C ASP A 83 7.28 11.26 -3.07
N PHE A 84 6.30 10.39 -3.39
CA PHE A 84 5.52 9.65 -2.40
C PHE A 84 5.43 8.18 -2.80
N TYR A 85 5.59 7.32 -1.80
CA TYR A 85 5.44 5.89 -1.94
C TYR A 85 4.34 5.40 -1.01
N THR A 86 3.40 4.62 -1.52
CA THR A 86 2.28 4.09 -0.75
C THR A 86 2.08 2.62 -1.08
N GLU A 87 1.92 1.80 -0.03
CA GLU A 87 1.50 0.41 -0.17
C GLU A 87 0.01 0.28 0.10
N LEU A 88 -0.67 -0.48 -0.74
CA LEU A 88 -2.10 -0.77 -0.60
C LEU A 88 -2.25 -2.15 0.03
N HIS A 89 -2.80 -2.19 1.22
CA HIS A 89 -3.00 -3.41 1.99
C HIS A 89 -4.49 -3.69 2.20
N CYS A 90 -4.81 -4.90 2.60
CA CYS A 90 -6.15 -5.30 2.98
C CYS A 90 -6.15 -5.83 4.41
N TYR A 91 -7.28 -5.71 5.07
CA TYR A 91 -7.50 -6.29 6.40
C TYR A 91 -8.93 -6.82 6.51
N ASP A 92 -9.13 -7.76 7.43
CA ASP A 92 -10.45 -8.25 7.77
C ASP A 92 -11.09 -7.25 8.75
N LEU A 93 -12.33 -6.84 8.49
CA LEU A 93 -13.04 -5.87 9.31
C LEU A 93 -13.16 -6.31 10.77
N ALA A 94 -13.19 -7.62 11.04
CA ALA A 94 -13.15 -8.16 12.40
C ALA A 94 -11.92 -7.72 13.19
N HIS A 95 -10.84 -7.29 12.52
CA HIS A 95 -9.61 -6.83 13.14
C HIS A 95 -9.53 -5.31 13.28
N PHE A 96 -10.58 -4.58 12.91
CA PHE A 96 -10.59 -3.11 12.93
C PHE A 96 -10.21 -2.55 14.30
N ASP A 97 -10.89 -3.01 15.35
CA ASP A 97 -10.65 -2.49 16.71
C ASP A 97 -9.23 -2.78 17.18
N ARG A 98 -8.73 -3.99 16.91
CA ARG A 98 -7.36 -4.36 17.27
C ARG A 98 -6.32 -3.51 16.55
N LEU A 99 -6.54 -3.19 15.28
CA LEU A 99 -5.60 -2.41 14.48
C LEU A 99 -5.59 -0.93 14.84
N THR A 100 -6.70 -0.41 15.35
CA THR A 100 -6.85 1.02 15.68
C THR A 100 -6.67 1.31 17.17
N SER A 101 -6.57 0.28 18.02
CA SER A 101 -6.43 0.42 19.47
C SER A 101 -5.01 0.83 19.87
N MET A 102 -4.89 1.68 20.89
CA MET A 102 -3.61 2.01 21.52
C MET A 102 -2.93 0.80 22.14
N GLU A 103 -3.66 -0.25 22.48
CA GLU A 103 -3.09 -1.50 22.98
C GLU A 103 -2.15 -2.15 21.97
N ARG A 104 -2.33 -1.87 20.68
CA ARG A 104 -1.43 -2.38 19.65
C ARG A 104 0.01 -1.94 19.92
N TYR A 105 0.20 -0.66 20.26
CA TYR A 105 1.53 -0.14 20.58
C TYR A 105 2.11 -0.82 21.83
N THR A 106 1.30 -0.98 22.86
CA THR A 106 1.73 -1.59 24.12
C THR A 106 2.14 -3.05 23.93
N LYS A 107 1.41 -3.80 23.12
CA LYS A 107 1.64 -5.24 22.90
C LYS A 107 2.72 -5.54 21.87
N THR A 108 2.84 -4.72 20.82
CA THR A 108 3.68 -5.03 19.66
C THR A 108 4.77 -4.01 19.40
N GLY A 109 4.73 -2.85 20.04
CA GLY A 109 5.63 -1.74 19.75
C GLY A 109 5.31 -1.02 18.45
N ILE A 110 4.22 -1.39 17.78
CA ILE A 110 3.79 -0.81 16.50
C ILE A 110 2.62 0.14 16.77
N PRO A 111 2.68 1.40 16.29
CA PRO A 111 1.58 2.35 16.50
C PRO A 111 0.26 1.84 15.91
N PRO A 112 -0.89 2.26 16.49
CA PRO A 112 -2.17 1.93 15.91
C PRO A 112 -2.35 2.62 14.55
N LEU A 113 -3.15 2.00 13.70
CA LEU A 113 -3.52 2.58 12.42
C LEU A 113 -4.50 3.73 12.64
N ILE A 114 -4.44 4.73 11.76
CA ILE A 114 -5.30 5.91 11.83
C ILE A 114 -6.53 5.66 10.95
N ASP A 115 -7.72 5.83 11.53
CA ASP A 115 -8.99 5.70 10.83
C ASP A 115 -9.27 6.99 10.04
N LEU A 116 -9.36 6.86 8.71
CA LEU A 116 -9.70 7.97 7.81
C LEU A 116 -11.20 8.04 7.51
N GLY A 117 -12.00 7.15 8.08
CA GLY A 117 -13.41 7.01 7.76
C GLY A 117 -13.67 5.92 6.72
N ASN A 118 -14.91 5.43 6.66
CA ASN A 118 -15.33 4.36 5.75
C ASN A 118 -14.45 3.08 5.84
N HIS A 119 -13.96 2.79 7.04
CA HIS A 119 -13.08 1.64 7.31
C HIS A 119 -11.75 1.68 6.55
N VAL A 120 -11.33 2.84 6.08
CA VAL A 120 -10.02 3.03 5.46
C VAL A 120 -9.03 3.41 6.55
N LEU A 121 -7.97 2.62 6.68
CA LEU A 121 -6.93 2.82 7.68
C LEU A 121 -5.61 3.19 7.03
N VAL A 122 -4.83 4.02 7.70
CA VAL A 122 -3.52 4.42 7.22
C VAL A 122 -2.49 4.29 8.34
N SER A 123 -1.29 3.88 7.96
CA SER A 123 -0.13 3.83 8.83
C SER A 123 1.06 4.44 8.12
N SER A 124 1.97 5.03 8.87
CA SER A 124 3.25 5.47 8.35
C SER A 124 4.32 5.03 9.33
N VAL A 125 5.15 4.10 8.91
CA VAL A 125 6.29 3.62 9.70
C VAL A 125 7.55 4.43 9.42
N SER A 126 7.48 5.29 8.42
CA SER A 126 8.56 6.18 8.01
C SER A 126 7.92 7.40 7.33
N PRO A 127 8.55 8.58 7.37
CA PRO A 127 8.05 9.73 6.60
C PRO A 127 7.95 9.46 5.10
N LEU A 128 8.70 8.48 4.59
CA LEU A 128 8.77 8.14 3.18
C LEU A 128 7.85 7.00 2.77
N ILE A 129 7.38 6.19 3.74
CA ILE A 129 6.58 5.00 3.45
C ILE A 129 5.23 5.13 4.12
N ARG A 130 4.19 5.18 3.31
CA ARG A 130 2.80 5.20 3.77
C ARG A 130 2.13 3.89 3.40
N MET A 131 1.47 3.28 4.36
CA MET A 131 0.68 2.08 4.14
C MET A 131 -0.80 2.42 4.31
N THR A 132 -1.59 2.15 3.29
CA THR A 132 -3.04 2.36 3.31
C THR A 132 -3.73 1.00 3.30
N TYR A 133 -4.65 0.80 4.23
CA TYR A 133 -5.34 -0.47 4.44
C TYR A 133 -6.81 -0.30 4.11
N PHE A 134 -7.31 -1.14 3.20
CA PHE A 134 -8.71 -1.18 2.81
C PHE A 134 -9.37 -2.43 3.39
N SER A 135 -10.61 -2.28 3.86
CA SER A 135 -11.40 -3.43 4.29
C SER A 135 -11.69 -4.34 3.10
N THR A 136 -11.59 -5.64 3.30
CA THR A 136 -11.98 -6.64 2.31
C THR A 136 -13.49 -6.87 2.27
N ASP A 137 -14.20 -6.33 3.26
CA ASP A 137 -15.65 -6.52 3.41
C ASP A 137 -16.50 -5.43 2.67
#